data_4a126aa0d736754cae2c5e2a40f924ed
#
_entry.id   4a126aa0d736754cae2c5e2a40f924ed
#
_cell.length_a   1.000
_cell.length_b   1.000
_cell.length_c   1.000
_cell.angle_alpha   90.00
_cell.angle_beta   90.00
_cell.angle_gamma   90.00
#
_symmetry.space_group_name_H-M   'P 1'
#
loop_
_entity.id
_entity.type
_entity.pdbx_description
1 polymer ?
#
loop_
_entity_poly.entity_id
_entity_poly.type
_entity_poly.pdbx_seq_one_letter_code
_entity_poly.pdbx_strand_id
1 'polypeptide(L)' 'MAKHTMKRLGFGDYQYRGYTITRVPCYDNDSKLSHWDILDKSGYVVDAANTLEGGRCLINRWCSDQGEV' A
#
# COMPACT_ATOMS: atom_id res chain seq x y z
N MET A 1 -1.14 -12.94 -19.99
CA MET A 1 -0.47 -12.61 -18.72
C MET A 1 -1.28 -11.57 -17.96
N ALA A 2 -1.68 -11.93 -16.78
CA ALA A 2 -2.51 -11.03 -15.99
C ALA A 2 -1.67 -9.98 -15.30
N LYS A 3 -2.10 -8.76 -15.39
CA LYS A 3 -1.50 -7.66 -14.65
C LYS A 3 -2.38 -7.35 -13.45
N HIS A 4 -1.76 -7.20 -12.30
CA HIS A 4 -2.50 -6.80 -11.12
C HIS A 4 -2.79 -5.30 -11.22
N THR A 5 -4.04 -4.95 -11.10
CA THR A 5 -4.47 -3.58 -11.25
C THR A 5 -4.73 -2.98 -9.88
N MET A 6 -4.19 -1.80 -9.66
CA MET A 6 -4.45 -1.06 -8.45
C MET A 6 -5.77 -0.32 -8.60
N LYS A 7 -6.68 -0.55 -7.66
CA LYS A 7 -8.00 0.07 -7.71
C LYS A 7 -8.05 1.23 -6.73
N ARG A 8 -8.46 2.39 -7.22
CA ARG A 8 -8.64 3.55 -6.37
C ARG A 8 -9.99 3.46 -5.69
N LEU A 9 -9.98 3.49 -4.36
CA LEU A 9 -11.21 3.40 -3.57
C LEU A 9 -11.76 4.77 -3.21
N GLY A 10 -10.88 5.78 -3.15
CA GLY A 10 -11.27 7.12 -2.80
C GLY A 10 -10.04 8.00 -2.73
N PHE A 11 -10.15 9.12 -2.04
CA PHE A 11 -9.02 10.02 -1.87
C PHE A 11 -7.93 9.35 -1.05
N GLY A 12 -6.82 9.07 -1.70
CA GLY A 12 -5.68 8.50 -0.99
C GLY A 12 -5.85 7.05 -0.58
N ASP A 13 -6.88 6.37 -1.04
CA ASP A 13 -7.10 4.96 -0.71
C ASP A 13 -7.04 4.13 -1.97
N TYR A 14 -6.20 3.10 -1.94
CA TYR A 14 -6.04 2.19 -3.06
C TYR A 14 -6.09 0.76 -2.58
N GLN A 15 -6.58 -0.11 -3.43
CA GLN A 15 -6.61 -1.54 -3.16
C GLN A 15 -5.76 -2.26 -4.19
N TYR A 16 -4.89 -3.16 -3.71
CA TYR A 16 -3.98 -3.87 -4.58
C TYR A 16 -3.73 -5.27 -4.03
N ARG A 17 -4.09 -6.28 -4.82
CA ARG A 17 -3.86 -7.70 -4.51
C ARG A 17 -4.35 -8.09 -3.11
N GLY A 18 -5.48 -7.53 -2.71
CA GLY A 18 -6.09 -7.87 -1.43
C GLY A 18 -5.64 -6.99 -0.27
N TYR A 19 -4.69 -6.12 -0.51
CA TYR A 19 -4.24 -5.17 0.51
C TYR A 19 -4.79 -3.79 0.22
N THR A 20 -4.86 -2.97 1.25
CA THR A 20 -5.26 -1.57 1.10
C THR A 20 -4.07 -0.69 1.38
N ILE A 21 -3.83 0.28 0.50
CA ILE A 21 -2.76 1.25 0.69
C ILE A 21 -3.44 2.59 0.90
N THR A 22 -3.24 3.19 2.07
CA THR A 22 -3.90 4.43 2.41
C THR A 22 -2.87 5.51 2.72
N ARG A 23 -3.12 6.70 2.21
CA ARG A 23 -2.22 7.82 2.42
C ARG A 23 -2.43 8.39 3.80
N VAL A 24 -1.35 8.56 4.53
CA VAL A 24 -1.38 9.18 5.85
C VAL A 24 -0.66 10.51 5.74
N PRO A 25 -1.38 11.63 5.82
CA PRO A 25 -0.72 12.93 5.77
C PRO A 25 0.10 13.15 7.01
N CYS A 26 1.18 13.89 6.85
CA CYS A 26 2.02 14.22 7.98
C CYS A 26 1.49 15.49 8.63
N TYR A 27 1.29 15.43 9.94
CA TYR A 27 0.77 16.57 10.67
C TYR A 27 1.86 17.44 11.26
N ASP A 28 3.09 16.98 11.22
CA ASP A 28 4.21 17.74 11.71
C ASP A 28 4.58 18.84 10.73
N ASN A 29 4.70 20.05 11.23
CA ASN A 29 5.08 21.15 10.37
C ASN A 29 6.48 20.99 9.80
N ASP A 30 7.32 20.26 10.49
CA ASP A 30 8.69 20.06 10.06
C ASP A 30 8.84 18.95 9.04
N SER A 31 7.85 18.09 8.96
CA SER A 31 7.93 16.97 8.03
C SER A 31 7.00 17.23 6.86
N LYS A 32 7.58 17.34 5.69
CA LYS A 32 6.83 17.46 4.46
C LYS A 32 6.54 16.10 3.86
N LEU A 33 6.88 15.05 4.58
CA LEU A 33 6.76 13.70 4.07
C LEU A 33 5.48 13.09 4.58
N SER A 34 4.64 12.71 3.66
CA SER A 34 3.52 11.83 3.96
C SER A 34 3.97 10.41 3.68
N HIS A 35 3.29 9.46 4.30
CA HIS A 35 3.60 8.06 4.03
C HIS A 35 2.31 7.32 3.69
N TRP A 36 2.47 6.08 3.26
CA TRP A 36 1.34 5.24 2.88
C TRP A 36 1.33 4.03 3.79
N ASP A 37 0.24 3.80 4.49
CA ASP A 37 0.06 2.62 5.31
C ASP A 37 -0.47 1.50 4.45
N ILE A 38 0.04 0.29 4.68
CA ILE A 38 -0.44 -0.89 3.98
C ILE A 38 -1.20 -1.74 4.99
N LEU A 39 -2.46 -2.00 4.67
CA LEU A 39 -3.36 -2.72 5.54
C LEU A 39 -3.71 -4.07 4.90
N ASP A 40 -3.82 -5.09 5.75
CA ASP A 40 -4.23 -6.41 5.27
C ASP A 40 -5.76 -6.46 5.10
N LYS A 41 -6.26 -7.66 4.79
CA LYS A 41 -7.68 -7.83 4.57
C LYS A 41 -8.50 -7.58 5.82
N SER A 42 -7.91 -7.71 6.98
CA SER A 42 -8.58 -7.47 8.24
C SER A 42 -8.57 -5.99 8.65
N GLY A 43 -7.82 -5.17 7.93
CA GLY A 43 -7.74 -3.75 8.22
C GLY A 43 -6.62 -3.37 9.16
N TYR A 44 -5.70 -4.28 9.44
CA TYR A 44 -4.56 -3.99 10.28
C TYR A 44 -3.40 -3.48 9.46
N VAL A 45 -2.72 -2.47 9.97
CA VAL A 45 -1.53 -1.95 9.31
C VAL A 45 -0.40 -2.96 9.46
N VAL A 46 0.10 -3.46 8.34
CA VAL A 46 1.18 -4.45 8.35
C VAL A 46 2.51 -3.85 7.93
N ASP A 47 2.49 -2.70 7.27
CA ASP A 47 3.73 -2.05 6.88
C ASP A 47 3.40 -0.64 6.40
N ALA A 48 4.43 0.10 6.05
CA ALA A 48 4.27 1.44 5.53
C ALA A 48 5.33 1.69 4.47
N ALA A 49 5.04 2.63 3.57
CA ALA A 49 5.96 2.97 2.50
C ALA A 49 5.95 4.48 2.31
N ASN A 50 7.02 5.00 1.74
CA ASN A 50 7.12 6.43 1.50
C ASN A 50 6.34 6.87 0.27
N THR A 51 6.10 5.95 -0.65
CA THR A 51 5.39 6.25 -1.89
C THR A 51 4.37 5.16 -2.17
N LEU A 52 3.38 5.48 -2.98
CA LEU A 52 2.39 4.52 -3.41
C LEU A 52 3.05 3.37 -4.17
N GLU A 53 3.99 3.70 -5.03
CA GLU A 53 4.73 2.70 -5.80
C GLU A 53 5.52 1.78 -4.88
N GLY A 54 6.12 2.34 -3.84
CA GLY A 54 6.84 1.55 -2.86
C GLY A 54 5.94 0.55 -2.15
N GLY A 55 4.73 0.98 -1.81
CA GLY A 55 3.75 0.08 -1.19
C GLY A 55 3.37 -1.06 -2.12
N ARG A 56 3.16 -0.74 -3.39
CA ARG A 56 2.84 -1.75 -4.38
C ARG A 56 3.97 -2.77 -4.52
N CYS A 57 5.20 -2.30 -4.53
CA CYS A 57 6.37 -3.17 -4.63
C CYS A 57 6.47 -4.12 -3.44
N LEU A 58 6.18 -3.63 -2.25
CA LEU A 58 6.20 -4.46 -1.06
C LEU A 58 5.16 -5.56 -1.15
N ILE A 59 3.96 -5.22 -1.58
CA ILE A 59 2.89 -6.20 -1.72
C ILE A 59 3.26 -7.26 -2.75
N ASN A 60 3.83 -6.86 -3.87
CA ASN A 60 4.28 -7.80 -4.89
C ASN A 60 5.32 -8.76 -4.33
N ARG A 61 6.21 -8.24 -3.52
CA ARG A 61 7.26 -9.04 -2.92
C ARG A 61 6.69 -10.07 -1.95
N TRP A 62 5.73 -9.64 -1.12
CA TRP A 62 5.09 -10.56 -0.17
C TRP A 62 4.35 -11.67 -0.89
N CYS A 63 3.64 -11.33 -1.93
CA CYS A 63 2.88 -12.33 -2.68
C CYS A 63 3.81 -13.32 -3.36
N SER A 64 4.95 -12.85 -3.86
CA SER A 64 5.95 -13.76 -4.45
C SER A 64 6.56 -14.66 -3.40
N ASP A 65 6.86 -14.12 -2.24
CA ASP A 65 7.49 -14.90 -1.16
C ASP A 65 6.58 -16.00 -0.65
N GLN A 66 5.28 -15.85 -0.83
CA GLN A 66 4.33 -16.86 -0.39
C GLN A 66 4.15 -17.98 -1.42
N GLY A 67 4.99 -18.01 -2.42
CA GLY A 67 4.91 -19.05 -3.43
C GLY A 67 3.82 -18.86 -4.43
N GLU A 68 3.25 -17.71 -4.48
CA GLU A 68 2.22 -17.38 -5.45
C GLU A 68 2.88 -17.13 -6.80
N VAL A 69 2.46 -17.86 -7.76
CA VAL A 69 3.10 -17.79 -9.06
C VAL A 69 2.23 -17.05 -10.04
#